data_098e0a3cf00312cf37d6571598ee7db5
#
_entry.id   098e0a3cf00312cf37d6571598ee7db5
#
_cell.length_a   1.000
_cell.length_b   1.000
_cell.length_c   1.000
_cell.angle_alpha   90.00
_cell.angle_beta   90.00
_cell.angle_gamma   90.00
#
_symmetry.space_group_name_H-M   'P 1'
#
loop_
_entity.id
_entity.type
_entity.pdbx_description
1 polymer ?
#
loop_
_entity_poly.entity_id
_entity_poly.type
_entity_poly.pdbx_seq_one_letter_code
_entity_poly.pdbx_strand_id
1 'polypeptide(L)'
;MKNFKLAEPQSIEQALALLSASGDKVCLMSGGTDLLTEVKEGVAEPDIIIDLRTIPGLSYITKEKDAIRIGALTALADLARDPLIVEEYPGLHQAALAVATPQIRNVGTVGGNLCQRPRCWYYRDAQVNCRKKGGSQCFAYKGRNKYHALFGGGMCYMVYPSDLAPALISFDAQAVISTPRGDKTLPLADFYALPAKNIRRENILGPDELLHEVRIPLSKKEDKSAYIKLKERGAWDFALVSAAVKGTGSGAGWTDLRIILGG
;
A
#
# COMPACT_ATOMS: atom_id res chain seq x y z
N MET A 1 18.68 5.55 -16.40
CA MET A 1 18.53 4.53 -15.34
C MET A 1 19.91 4.05 -14.92
N LYS A 2 20.24 4.13 -13.64
CA LYS A 2 21.49 3.62 -13.08
C LYS A 2 21.48 2.08 -13.06
N ASN A 3 22.64 1.44 -13.24
CA ASN A 3 22.75 -0.01 -13.10
C ASN A 3 22.56 -0.42 -11.62
N PHE A 4 21.90 -1.53 -11.41
CA PHE A 4 21.68 -2.14 -10.10
C PHE A 4 21.89 -3.68 -10.17
N LYS A 5 22.14 -4.29 -9.02
CA LYS A 5 22.15 -5.75 -8.89
C LYS A 5 20.73 -6.24 -8.57
N LEU A 6 20.29 -7.32 -9.21
CA LEU A 6 19.07 -8.03 -8.84
C LEU A 6 19.43 -9.15 -7.88
N ALA A 7 18.79 -9.16 -6.71
CA ALA A 7 18.92 -10.24 -5.72
C ALA A 7 17.60 -11.03 -5.68
N GLU A 8 17.72 -12.37 -5.66
CA GLU A 8 16.59 -13.29 -5.75
C GLU A 8 16.57 -14.23 -4.54
N PRO A 9 16.17 -13.73 -3.34
CA PRO A 9 16.11 -14.55 -2.12
C PRO A 9 15.07 -15.66 -2.24
N GLN A 10 15.32 -16.79 -1.59
CA GLN A 10 14.41 -17.93 -1.57
C GLN A 10 13.62 -18.03 -0.26
N SER A 11 13.88 -17.12 0.69
CA SER A 11 13.14 -17.05 1.96
C SER A 11 13.08 -15.60 2.48
N ILE A 12 12.17 -15.36 3.43
CA ILE A 12 12.05 -14.07 4.13
C ILE A 12 13.35 -13.75 4.86
N GLU A 13 13.97 -14.73 5.52
CA GLU A 13 15.22 -14.56 6.28
C GLU A 13 16.37 -14.10 5.36
N GLN A 14 16.47 -14.65 4.15
CA GLN A 14 17.44 -14.21 3.16
C GLN A 14 17.17 -12.76 2.71
N ALA A 15 15.89 -12.39 2.49
CA ALA A 15 15.53 -11.03 2.14
C ALA A 15 15.86 -10.03 3.26
N LEU A 16 15.57 -10.38 4.51
CA LEU A 16 15.92 -9.56 5.69
C LEU A 16 17.43 -9.42 5.87
N ALA A 17 18.20 -10.50 5.65
CA ALA A 17 19.65 -10.44 5.70
C ALA A 17 20.23 -9.50 4.63
N LEU A 18 19.70 -9.54 3.40
CA LEU A 18 20.09 -8.63 2.33
C LEU A 18 19.73 -7.17 2.65
N LEU A 19 18.55 -6.91 3.22
CA LEU A 19 18.14 -5.59 3.68
C LEU A 19 19.11 -5.04 4.72
N SER A 20 19.40 -5.83 5.75
CA SER A 20 20.30 -5.43 6.85
C SER A 20 21.73 -5.17 6.39
N ALA A 21 22.22 -5.91 5.38
CA ALA A 21 23.59 -5.80 4.88
C ALA A 21 23.79 -4.65 3.88
N SER A 22 22.71 -4.16 3.22
CA SER A 22 22.81 -3.29 2.03
C SER A 22 22.59 -1.81 2.30
N GLY A 23 22.19 -1.42 3.52
CA GLY A 23 21.95 -0.03 3.91
C GLY A 23 20.83 0.67 3.11
N ASP A 24 20.95 1.97 2.92
CA ASP A 24 19.87 2.81 2.36
C ASP A 24 19.67 2.70 0.84
N LYS A 25 20.56 1.99 0.12
CA LYS A 25 20.51 1.86 -1.33
C LYS A 25 19.95 0.54 -1.81
N VAL A 26 19.04 -0.04 -1.04
CA VAL A 26 18.33 -1.25 -1.38
C VAL A 26 16.85 -0.96 -1.52
N CYS A 27 16.19 -1.59 -2.50
CA CYS A 27 14.75 -1.53 -2.67
C CYS A 27 14.15 -2.93 -2.77
N LEU A 28 13.01 -3.12 -2.11
CA LEU A 28 12.18 -4.32 -2.27
C LEU A 28 11.30 -4.18 -3.51
N MET A 29 11.21 -5.22 -4.30
CA MET A 29 10.34 -5.29 -5.47
C MET A 29 9.38 -6.48 -5.34
N SER A 30 8.09 -6.20 -5.53
CA SER A 30 7.08 -7.21 -5.79
C SER A 30 6.66 -7.13 -7.27
N GLY A 31 5.47 -6.65 -7.61
CA GLY A 31 5.03 -6.47 -8.99
C GLY A 31 5.81 -5.43 -9.81
N GLY A 32 6.65 -4.60 -9.20
CA GLY A 32 7.52 -3.63 -9.86
C GLY A 32 6.82 -2.41 -10.48
N THR A 33 5.50 -2.37 -10.51
CA THR A 33 4.71 -1.35 -11.22
C THR A 33 4.87 0.07 -10.65
N ASP A 34 5.34 0.20 -9.43
CA ASP A 34 5.71 1.48 -8.81
C ASP A 34 7.22 1.71 -8.83
N LEU A 35 8.00 0.81 -8.23
CA LEU A 35 9.44 0.95 -8.08
C LEU A 35 10.17 1.14 -9.42
N LEU A 36 9.86 0.32 -10.43
CA LEU A 36 10.55 0.41 -11.70
C LEU A 36 10.27 1.73 -12.44
N THR A 37 9.12 2.37 -12.18
CA THR A 37 8.85 3.72 -12.68
C THR A 37 9.75 4.74 -11.99
N GLU A 38 9.90 4.68 -10.66
CA GLU A 38 10.84 5.58 -9.94
C GLU A 38 12.29 5.40 -10.40
N VAL A 39 12.71 4.17 -10.63
CA VAL A 39 14.08 3.87 -11.12
C VAL A 39 14.28 4.39 -12.54
N LYS A 40 13.31 4.24 -13.44
CA LYS A 40 13.37 4.75 -14.82
C LYS A 40 13.40 6.28 -14.86
N GLU A 41 12.66 6.93 -13.97
CA GLU A 41 12.57 8.39 -13.86
C GLU A 41 13.74 8.99 -13.05
N GLY A 42 14.64 8.17 -12.49
CA GLY A 42 15.77 8.62 -11.68
C GLY A 42 15.38 9.20 -10.32
N VAL A 43 14.18 8.88 -9.83
CA VAL A 43 13.70 9.27 -8.50
C VAL A 43 14.26 8.34 -7.42
N ALA A 44 14.41 7.06 -7.76
CA ALA A 44 15.10 6.07 -6.96
C ALA A 44 16.33 5.54 -7.71
N GLU A 45 17.46 5.46 -7.03
CA GLU A 45 18.73 4.95 -7.57
C GLU A 45 19.32 3.86 -6.68
N PRO A 46 18.64 2.69 -6.56
CA PRO A 46 19.15 1.60 -5.75
C PRO A 46 20.43 1.01 -6.35
N ASP A 47 21.33 0.52 -5.50
CA ASP A 47 22.44 -0.34 -5.90
C ASP A 47 22.00 -1.81 -5.98
N ILE A 48 20.96 -2.19 -5.21
CA ILE A 48 20.38 -3.54 -5.17
C ILE A 48 18.86 -3.46 -5.20
N ILE A 49 18.25 -4.27 -6.04
CA ILE A 49 16.80 -4.56 -6.01
C ILE A 49 16.63 -6.02 -5.55
N ILE A 50 15.85 -6.22 -4.50
CA ILE A 50 15.50 -7.55 -3.97
C ILE A 50 14.14 -7.93 -4.55
N ASP A 51 14.10 -8.97 -5.37
CA ASP A 51 12.86 -9.49 -5.96
C ASP A 51 12.18 -10.45 -4.98
N LEU A 52 11.12 -10.00 -4.35
CA LEU A 52 10.37 -10.80 -3.38
C LEU A 52 9.56 -11.94 -4.03
N ARG A 53 9.33 -11.90 -5.35
CA ARG A 53 8.54 -12.91 -6.07
C ARG A 53 9.23 -14.28 -6.13
N THR A 54 10.52 -14.31 -5.87
CA THR A 54 11.30 -15.55 -5.79
C THR A 54 11.11 -16.28 -4.47
N ILE A 55 10.48 -15.65 -3.47
CA ILE A 55 10.17 -16.26 -2.17
C ILE A 55 8.83 -17.02 -2.30
N PRO A 56 8.84 -18.35 -2.12
CA PRO A 56 7.61 -19.13 -2.19
C PRO A 56 6.69 -18.84 -0.98
N GLY A 57 5.39 -19.10 -1.15
CA GLY A 57 4.43 -19.07 -0.05
C GLY A 57 3.99 -17.70 0.43
N LEU A 58 4.25 -16.60 -0.30
CA LEU A 58 3.80 -15.25 0.03
C LEU A 58 2.58 -14.78 -0.77
N SER A 59 2.00 -15.65 -1.60
CA SER A 59 0.77 -15.38 -2.37
C SER A 59 -0.30 -16.39 -1.97
N TYR A 60 -1.25 -15.96 -1.14
CA TYR A 60 -2.36 -16.79 -0.66
C TYR A 60 -3.48 -15.93 -0.10
N ILE A 61 -4.69 -16.51 -0.05
CA ILE A 61 -5.85 -16.02 0.71
C ILE A 61 -6.38 -17.22 1.46
N THR A 62 -6.33 -17.19 2.79
CA THR A 62 -6.69 -18.33 3.64
C THR A 62 -7.60 -17.88 4.77
N LYS A 63 -8.74 -18.55 4.93
CA LYS A 63 -9.65 -18.35 6.07
C LYS A 63 -9.19 -19.21 7.23
N GLU A 64 -8.90 -18.58 8.35
CA GLU A 64 -8.59 -19.22 9.62
C GLU A 64 -9.78 -19.09 10.60
N LYS A 65 -9.57 -19.54 11.85
CA LYS A 65 -10.63 -19.55 12.85
C LYS A 65 -11.14 -18.16 13.25
N ASP A 66 -10.27 -17.17 13.21
CA ASP A 66 -10.51 -15.80 13.72
C ASP A 66 -10.24 -14.69 12.70
N ALA A 67 -9.58 -15.01 11.60
CA ALA A 67 -9.19 -14.04 10.60
C ALA A 67 -9.06 -14.65 9.19
N ILE A 68 -9.07 -13.78 8.19
CA ILE A 68 -8.57 -14.08 6.84
C ILE A 68 -7.13 -13.57 6.76
N ARG A 69 -6.25 -14.43 6.27
CA ARG A 69 -4.85 -14.11 6.01
C ARG A 69 -4.63 -13.92 4.50
N ILE A 70 -3.98 -12.84 4.15
CA ILE A 70 -3.67 -12.47 2.76
C ILE A 70 -2.18 -12.22 2.67
N GLY A 71 -1.47 -13.06 1.91
CA GLY A 71 -0.04 -12.89 1.66
C GLY A 71 0.26 -11.60 0.89
N ALA A 72 1.35 -10.93 1.23
CA ALA A 72 1.70 -9.64 0.64
C ALA A 72 1.97 -9.71 -0.88
N LEU A 73 2.32 -10.87 -1.42
CA LEU A 73 2.52 -11.09 -2.86
C LEU A 73 1.27 -11.55 -3.61
N THR A 74 0.12 -11.68 -2.92
CA THR A 74 -1.16 -11.95 -3.58
C THR A 74 -1.44 -10.86 -4.61
N ALA A 75 -1.67 -11.26 -5.87
CA ALA A 75 -1.98 -10.30 -6.93
C ALA A 75 -3.32 -9.62 -6.66
N LEU A 76 -3.42 -8.35 -7.02
CA LEU A 76 -4.68 -7.59 -6.88
C LEU A 76 -5.83 -8.21 -7.68
N ALA A 77 -5.51 -8.86 -8.81
CA ALA A 77 -6.48 -9.56 -9.62
C ALA A 77 -7.02 -10.81 -8.91
N ASP A 78 -6.17 -11.54 -8.17
CA ASP A 78 -6.56 -12.72 -7.41
C ASP A 78 -7.40 -12.31 -6.21
N LEU A 79 -6.98 -11.26 -5.48
CA LEU A 79 -7.78 -10.67 -4.40
C LEU A 79 -9.19 -10.28 -4.87
N ALA A 80 -9.28 -9.65 -6.06
CA ALA A 80 -10.55 -9.20 -6.62
C ALA A 80 -11.47 -10.34 -7.10
N ARG A 81 -10.91 -11.53 -7.37
CA ARG A 81 -11.67 -12.69 -7.88
C ARG A 81 -11.96 -13.74 -6.82
N ASP A 82 -11.30 -13.65 -5.68
CA ASP A 82 -11.45 -14.64 -4.61
C ASP A 82 -12.89 -14.68 -4.10
N PRO A 83 -13.57 -15.84 -4.11
CA PRO A 83 -14.97 -15.94 -3.72
C PRO A 83 -15.24 -15.45 -2.29
N LEU A 84 -14.31 -15.73 -1.36
CA LEU A 84 -14.41 -15.30 0.03
C LEU A 84 -14.41 -13.76 0.15
N ILE A 85 -13.54 -13.09 -0.62
CA ILE A 85 -13.46 -11.63 -0.63
C ILE A 85 -14.69 -11.02 -1.33
N VAL A 86 -15.15 -11.61 -2.42
CA VAL A 86 -16.36 -11.16 -3.12
C VAL A 86 -17.60 -11.23 -2.24
N GLU A 87 -17.77 -12.34 -1.51
CA GLU A 87 -18.98 -12.61 -0.72
C GLU A 87 -18.95 -11.92 0.65
N GLU A 88 -17.84 -12.01 1.39
CA GLU A 88 -17.76 -11.55 2.77
C GLU A 88 -17.19 -10.14 2.94
N TYR A 89 -16.46 -9.60 1.93
CA TYR A 89 -15.77 -8.30 2.01
C TYR A 89 -16.01 -7.43 0.75
N PRO A 90 -17.26 -7.13 0.40
CA PRO A 90 -17.59 -6.44 -0.86
C PRO A 90 -16.91 -5.07 -1.01
N GLY A 91 -16.68 -4.33 0.07
CA GLY A 91 -15.91 -3.09 0.02
C GLY A 91 -14.45 -3.29 -0.37
N LEU A 92 -13.81 -4.37 0.09
CA LEU A 92 -12.43 -4.71 -0.30
C LEU A 92 -12.38 -5.20 -1.76
N HIS A 93 -13.35 -6.03 -2.18
CA HIS A 93 -13.50 -6.43 -3.58
C HIS A 93 -13.61 -5.21 -4.50
N GLN A 94 -14.50 -4.26 -4.19
CA GLN A 94 -14.67 -3.03 -4.96
C GLN A 94 -13.40 -2.18 -4.99
N ALA A 95 -12.68 -2.05 -3.87
CA ALA A 95 -11.41 -1.36 -3.81
C ALA A 95 -10.35 -2.01 -4.71
N ALA A 96 -10.23 -3.33 -4.67
CA ALA A 96 -9.31 -4.08 -5.52
C ALA A 96 -9.62 -3.89 -7.02
N LEU A 97 -10.90 -3.94 -7.41
CA LEU A 97 -11.34 -3.68 -8.78
C LEU A 97 -11.08 -2.22 -9.22
N ALA A 98 -11.11 -1.27 -8.30
CA ALA A 98 -10.89 0.15 -8.58
C ALA A 98 -9.41 0.49 -8.85
N VAL A 99 -8.46 -0.40 -8.52
CA VAL A 99 -7.03 -0.18 -8.77
C VAL A 99 -6.74 -0.22 -10.27
N ALA A 100 -6.18 0.86 -10.80
CA ALA A 100 -5.55 1.00 -12.11
C ALA A 100 -6.30 0.31 -13.29
N THR A 101 -5.69 -0.73 -13.88
CA THR A 101 -6.20 -1.53 -15.01
C THR A 101 -6.06 -3.03 -14.72
N PRO A 102 -6.76 -3.92 -15.46
CA PRO A 102 -6.58 -5.36 -15.31
C PRO A 102 -5.12 -5.82 -15.45
N GLN A 103 -4.36 -5.22 -16.38
CA GLN A 103 -2.94 -5.55 -16.60
C GLN A 103 -2.10 -5.22 -15.35
N ILE A 104 -2.31 -4.05 -14.75
CA ILE A 104 -1.62 -3.66 -13.51
C ILE A 104 -2.04 -4.57 -12.36
N ARG A 105 -3.32 -4.92 -12.24
CA ARG A 105 -3.79 -5.81 -11.17
C ARG A 105 -3.25 -7.24 -11.28
N ASN A 106 -2.97 -7.73 -12.48
CA ASN A 106 -2.37 -9.06 -12.69
C ASN A 106 -0.92 -9.15 -12.18
N VAL A 107 -0.23 -8.02 -12.02
CA VAL A 107 1.18 -7.96 -11.61
C VAL A 107 1.35 -7.27 -10.26
N GLY A 108 0.55 -6.24 -10.00
CA GLY A 108 0.55 -5.51 -8.72
C GLY A 108 0.02 -6.39 -7.59
N THR A 109 0.64 -6.28 -6.42
CA THR A 109 0.35 -7.13 -5.26
C THR A 109 -0.27 -6.33 -4.12
N VAL A 110 -0.87 -7.02 -3.15
CA VAL A 110 -1.44 -6.41 -1.94
C VAL A 110 -0.37 -5.60 -1.20
N GLY A 111 0.77 -6.22 -0.87
CA GLY A 111 1.88 -5.54 -0.17
C GLY A 111 2.45 -4.38 -0.99
N GLY A 112 2.63 -4.56 -2.30
CA GLY A 112 3.09 -3.49 -3.19
C GLY A 112 2.11 -2.31 -3.25
N ASN A 113 0.80 -2.56 -3.24
CA ASN A 113 -0.21 -1.52 -3.17
C ASN A 113 -0.18 -0.77 -1.83
N LEU A 114 0.01 -1.49 -0.72
CA LEU A 114 0.10 -0.92 0.63
C LEU A 114 1.43 -0.21 0.92
N CYS A 115 2.47 -0.44 0.14
CA CYS A 115 3.78 0.16 0.33
C CYS A 115 4.19 1.14 -0.78
N GLN A 116 3.30 1.39 -1.75
CA GLN A 116 3.59 2.26 -2.88
C GLN A 116 3.91 3.70 -2.47
N ARG A 117 4.69 4.39 -3.31
CA ARG A 117 5.10 5.77 -3.08
C ARG A 117 4.07 6.77 -3.66
N PRO A 118 4.06 8.03 -3.18
CA PRO A 118 3.14 9.06 -3.65
C PRO A 118 3.23 9.35 -5.16
N ARG A 119 2.14 9.87 -5.72
CA ARG A 119 2.05 10.29 -7.13
C ARG A 119 2.21 11.79 -7.30
N CYS A 120 2.70 12.50 -6.27
CA CYS A 120 3.02 13.91 -6.35
C CYS A 120 4.04 14.16 -7.48
N TRP A 121 3.69 14.98 -8.45
CA TRP A 121 4.56 15.28 -9.61
C TRP A 121 5.90 15.94 -9.23
N TYR A 122 5.96 16.72 -8.14
CA TYR A 122 7.23 17.25 -7.62
C TYR A 122 8.12 16.16 -7.00
N TYR A 123 7.51 15.15 -6.38
CA TYR A 123 8.23 14.00 -5.88
C TYR A 123 8.76 13.12 -7.03
N ARG A 124 7.92 12.90 -8.05
CA ARG A 124 8.23 12.04 -9.21
C ARG A 124 9.18 12.68 -10.23
N ASP A 125 9.47 13.95 -10.11
CA ASP A 125 10.46 14.64 -10.96
C ASP A 125 11.82 14.60 -10.27
N ALA A 126 12.80 13.92 -10.86
CA ALA A 126 14.16 13.81 -10.34
C ALA A 126 14.86 15.17 -10.18
N GLN A 127 14.52 16.16 -11.02
CA GLN A 127 15.13 17.49 -11.00
C GLN A 127 14.59 18.38 -9.87
N VAL A 128 13.43 18.05 -9.29
CA VAL A 128 12.81 18.83 -8.21
C VAL A 128 13.26 18.30 -6.86
N ASN A 129 14.14 19.02 -6.18
CA ASN A 129 14.58 18.68 -4.82
C ASN A 129 13.55 19.12 -3.77
N CYS A 130 12.40 18.40 -3.71
CA CYS A 130 11.35 18.69 -2.74
C CYS A 130 11.71 18.18 -1.34
N ARG A 131 11.00 18.68 -0.29
CA ARG A 131 11.25 18.35 1.11
C ARG A 131 11.21 16.83 1.38
N LYS A 132 10.33 16.08 0.71
CA LYS A 132 10.24 14.62 0.83
C LYS A 132 11.50 13.90 0.32
N LYS A 133 12.22 14.49 -0.63
CA LYS A 133 13.50 13.99 -1.15
C LYS A 133 14.72 14.61 -0.46
N GLY A 134 14.53 15.49 0.54
CA GLY A 134 15.60 16.12 1.32
C GLY A 134 15.81 17.59 1.06
N GLY A 135 15.05 18.19 0.16
CA GLY A 135 15.07 19.62 -0.05
C GLY A 135 14.42 20.42 1.09
N SER A 136 14.45 21.73 0.97
CA SER A 136 14.01 22.65 2.02
C SER A 136 12.52 22.94 2.03
N GLN A 137 11.79 22.71 0.92
CA GLN A 137 10.40 23.14 0.79
C GLN A 137 9.52 22.12 0.07
N CYS A 138 8.20 22.18 0.34
CA CYS A 138 7.17 21.48 -0.43
C CYS A 138 6.68 22.41 -1.54
N PHE A 139 6.95 22.08 -2.80
CA PHE A 139 6.55 22.88 -3.95
C PHE A 139 5.04 22.90 -4.17
N ALA A 140 4.29 21.89 -3.69
CA ALA A 140 2.84 21.86 -3.78
C ALA A 140 2.17 22.95 -2.93
N TYR A 141 2.83 23.46 -1.88
CA TYR A 141 2.23 24.45 -0.97
C TYR A 141 1.78 25.74 -1.67
N LYS A 142 2.59 26.26 -2.59
CA LYS A 142 2.28 27.48 -3.35
C LYS A 142 2.23 27.24 -4.87
N GLY A 143 2.48 26.01 -5.32
CA GLY A 143 2.50 25.66 -6.73
C GLY A 143 1.24 24.96 -7.20
N ARG A 144 1.38 24.13 -8.25
CA ARG A 144 0.27 23.29 -8.73
C ARG A 144 -0.03 22.20 -7.69
N ASN A 145 -1.24 22.17 -7.15
CA ASN A 145 -1.62 21.30 -6.05
C ASN A 145 -3.01 20.66 -6.19
N LYS A 146 -3.59 20.65 -7.39
CA LYS A 146 -4.93 20.09 -7.66
C LYS A 146 -5.15 18.69 -7.09
N TYR A 147 -4.11 17.84 -7.08
CA TYR A 147 -4.18 16.45 -6.62
C TYR A 147 -3.40 16.22 -5.32
N HIS A 148 -3.39 17.21 -4.45
CA HIS A 148 -2.66 17.15 -3.18
C HIS A 148 -3.61 17.20 -1.99
N ALA A 149 -3.11 16.83 -0.82
CA ALA A 149 -3.89 16.68 0.39
C ALA A 149 -4.57 17.98 0.82
N LEU A 150 -5.86 17.89 1.17
CA LEU A 150 -6.62 18.93 1.85
C LEU A 150 -6.42 18.87 3.37
N PHE A 151 -6.24 17.66 3.92
CA PHE A 151 -6.07 17.39 5.34
C PHE A 151 -4.73 16.74 5.62
N GLY A 152 -4.20 16.88 6.84
CA GLY A 152 -2.98 16.21 7.26
C GLY A 152 -1.68 16.67 6.59
N GLY A 153 -1.72 17.76 5.85
CA GLY A 153 -0.55 18.38 5.22
C GLY A 153 0.38 19.06 6.23
N GLY A 154 1.05 20.11 5.80
CA GLY A 154 1.96 20.92 6.62
C GLY A 154 3.39 20.87 6.12
N MET A 155 4.11 19.77 6.32
CA MET A 155 5.47 19.62 5.80
C MET A 155 5.51 19.04 4.38
N CYS A 156 4.51 18.23 4.00
CA CYS A 156 4.33 17.63 2.68
C CYS A 156 2.83 17.44 2.44
N TYR A 157 2.34 17.84 1.30
CA TYR A 157 0.92 17.78 0.93
C TYR A 157 0.61 16.59 0.00
N MET A 158 1.42 15.54 0.03
CA MET A 158 1.13 14.32 -0.74
C MET A 158 -0.14 13.64 -0.23
N VAL A 159 -0.85 12.95 -1.13
CA VAL A 159 -1.88 11.97 -0.78
C VAL A 159 -1.33 10.57 -0.92
N TYR A 160 -1.90 9.61 -0.18
CA TYR A 160 -1.49 8.22 -0.24
C TYR A 160 -2.34 7.46 -1.26
N PRO A 161 -1.74 6.91 -2.33
CA PRO A 161 -2.50 6.49 -3.51
C PRO A 161 -3.07 5.06 -3.44
N SER A 162 -3.07 4.41 -2.28
CA SER A 162 -3.59 3.05 -2.13
C SER A 162 -5.11 3.03 -2.03
N ASP A 163 -5.78 2.36 -2.96
CA ASP A 163 -7.22 2.08 -2.88
C ASP A 163 -7.52 1.00 -1.82
N LEU A 164 -6.58 0.05 -1.59
CA LEU A 164 -6.78 -1.02 -0.61
C LEU A 164 -6.68 -0.53 0.83
N ALA A 165 -5.82 0.45 1.11
CA ALA A 165 -5.56 0.91 2.48
C ALA A 165 -6.84 1.37 3.21
N PRO A 166 -7.66 2.29 2.68
CA PRO A 166 -8.89 2.69 3.35
C PRO A 166 -9.89 1.53 3.50
N ALA A 167 -10.00 0.65 2.51
CA ALA A 167 -10.88 -0.51 2.59
C ALA A 167 -10.43 -1.47 3.71
N LEU A 168 -9.16 -1.85 3.76
CA LEU A 168 -8.61 -2.74 4.78
C LEU A 168 -8.70 -2.13 6.19
N ILE A 169 -8.42 -0.83 6.32
CA ILE A 169 -8.53 -0.13 7.62
C ILE A 169 -9.98 -0.14 8.12
N SER A 170 -10.98 -0.01 7.24
CA SER A 170 -12.39 -0.07 7.63
C SER A 170 -12.80 -1.42 8.23
N PHE A 171 -12.06 -2.49 7.92
CA PHE A 171 -12.25 -3.85 8.46
C PHE A 171 -11.34 -4.17 9.66
N ASP A 172 -10.65 -3.21 10.27
CA ASP A 172 -9.66 -3.43 11.32
C ASP A 172 -8.50 -4.35 10.91
N ALA A 173 -8.12 -4.33 9.66
CA ALA A 173 -7.02 -5.13 9.19
C ALA A 173 -5.73 -4.85 9.96
N GLN A 174 -4.93 -5.89 10.10
CA GLN A 174 -3.61 -5.85 10.74
C GLN A 174 -2.53 -6.07 9.69
N ALA A 175 -1.41 -5.36 9.83
CA ALA A 175 -0.18 -5.60 9.09
C ALA A 175 0.70 -6.57 9.88
N VAL A 176 1.21 -7.61 9.23
CA VAL A 176 2.22 -8.52 9.78
C VAL A 176 3.54 -8.25 9.08
N ILE A 177 4.51 -7.85 9.87
CA ILE A 177 5.80 -7.36 9.40
C ILE A 177 6.88 -8.31 9.90
N SER A 178 7.65 -8.87 8.99
CA SER A 178 8.85 -9.66 9.33
C SER A 178 10.01 -8.75 9.64
N THR A 179 10.70 -9.07 10.73
CA THR A 179 11.91 -8.40 11.20
C THR A 179 13.00 -9.43 11.51
N PRO A 180 14.26 -9.05 11.62
CA PRO A 180 15.34 -9.98 12.05
C PRO A 180 15.12 -10.62 13.43
N ARG A 181 14.21 -10.05 14.24
CA ARG A 181 13.87 -10.53 15.59
C ARG A 181 12.57 -11.33 15.66
N GLY A 182 11.97 -11.64 14.52
CA GLY A 182 10.65 -12.28 14.40
C GLY A 182 9.57 -11.30 13.91
N ASP A 183 8.37 -11.82 13.77
CA ASP A 183 7.26 -11.04 13.24
C ASP A 183 6.65 -10.10 14.28
N LYS A 184 6.24 -8.94 13.86
CA LYS A 184 5.42 -8.02 14.62
C LYS A 184 4.08 -7.78 13.91
N THR A 185 3.01 -7.69 14.68
CA THR A 185 1.65 -7.42 14.17
C THR A 185 1.14 -6.13 14.78
N LEU A 186 0.51 -5.27 13.96
CA LEU A 186 -0.09 -4.01 14.39
C LEU A 186 -1.32 -3.68 13.54
N PRO A 187 -2.24 -2.83 14.05
CA PRO A 187 -3.34 -2.32 13.23
C PRO A 187 -2.81 -1.65 11.95
N LEU A 188 -3.45 -1.92 10.80
CA LEU A 188 -3.03 -1.32 9.53
C LEU A 188 -3.14 0.22 9.53
N ALA A 189 -4.03 0.78 10.36
CA ALA A 189 -4.11 2.22 10.57
C ALA A 189 -2.81 2.81 11.14
N ASP A 190 -2.10 2.06 11.99
CA ASP A 190 -0.85 2.47 12.62
C ASP A 190 0.38 2.20 11.73
N PHE A 191 0.19 1.46 10.64
CA PHE A 191 1.24 1.18 9.66
C PHE A 191 1.68 2.44 8.90
N TYR A 192 0.78 3.41 8.75
CA TYR A 192 1.05 4.63 7.99
C TYR A 192 1.62 5.76 8.86
N ALA A 193 2.56 6.49 8.30
CA ALA A 193 3.17 7.65 8.94
C ALA A 193 2.78 8.93 8.21
N LEU A 194 2.11 9.84 8.91
CA LEU A 194 1.84 11.18 8.40
C LEU A 194 3.15 11.96 8.19
N PRO A 195 3.19 12.93 7.25
CA PRO A 195 4.39 13.74 6.97
C PRO A 195 4.99 14.44 8.20
N ALA A 196 4.18 14.76 9.21
CA ALA A 196 4.64 15.33 10.47
C ALA A 196 5.49 14.34 11.29
N LYS A 197 5.20 13.03 11.19
CA LYS A 197 5.94 11.96 11.86
C LYS A 197 7.18 11.55 11.07
N ASN A 198 7.01 11.32 9.77
CA ASN A 198 8.09 10.92 8.87
C ASN A 198 7.86 11.49 7.46
N ILE A 199 8.65 12.49 7.11
CA ILE A 199 8.51 13.13 5.80
C ILE A 199 9.09 12.28 4.66
N ARG A 200 10.03 11.38 4.94
CA ARG A 200 10.74 10.57 3.96
C ARG A 200 9.97 9.31 3.55
N ARG A 201 9.20 8.74 4.48
CA ARG A 201 8.47 7.48 4.31
C ARG A 201 6.99 7.67 4.59
N GLU A 202 6.17 6.86 3.97
CA GLU A 202 4.71 6.84 4.14
C GLU A 202 4.26 5.79 5.16
N ASN A 203 5.17 4.90 5.56
CA ASN A 203 4.91 3.82 6.51
C ASN A 203 6.03 3.70 7.54
N ILE A 204 5.81 2.86 8.52
CA ILE A 204 6.70 2.68 9.68
C ILE A 204 7.76 1.61 9.49
N LEU A 205 7.83 0.96 8.32
CA LEU A 205 8.82 -0.11 8.07
C LEU A 205 10.24 0.41 8.34
N GLY A 206 10.96 -0.33 9.15
CA GLY A 206 12.40 -0.14 9.32
C GLY A 206 13.19 -0.50 8.04
N PRO A 207 14.48 -0.18 8.00
CA PRO A 207 15.31 -0.48 6.84
C PRO A 207 15.53 -1.99 6.63
N ASP A 208 15.32 -2.80 7.66
CA ASP A 208 15.49 -4.24 7.73
C ASP A 208 14.16 -4.99 7.95
N GLU A 209 13.05 -4.39 7.56
CA GLU A 209 11.71 -4.93 7.76
C GLU A 209 10.95 -5.05 6.44
N LEU A 210 10.06 -6.05 6.35
CA LEU A 210 9.16 -6.20 5.21
C LEU A 210 7.73 -6.57 5.66
N LEU A 211 6.74 -5.99 4.99
CA LEU A 211 5.35 -6.40 5.11
C LEU A 211 5.16 -7.72 4.36
N HIS A 212 4.80 -8.80 5.05
CA HIS A 212 4.62 -10.10 4.41
C HIS A 212 3.18 -10.61 4.40
N GLU A 213 2.30 -10.10 5.27
CA GLU A 213 0.92 -10.54 5.38
C GLU A 213 0.00 -9.40 5.84
N VAL A 214 -1.25 -9.47 5.43
CA VAL A 214 -2.36 -8.70 6.01
C VAL A 214 -3.36 -9.68 6.61
N ARG A 215 -3.84 -9.40 7.82
CA ARG A 215 -4.91 -10.15 8.50
C ARG A 215 -6.15 -9.29 8.60
N ILE A 216 -7.30 -9.87 8.28
CA ILE A 216 -8.60 -9.20 8.39
C ILE A 216 -9.46 -10.01 9.34
N PRO A 217 -10.04 -9.43 10.40
CA PRO A 217 -11.01 -10.12 11.25
C PRO A 217 -12.17 -10.70 10.43
N LEU A 218 -12.72 -11.83 10.86
CA LEU A 218 -13.86 -12.43 10.17
C LEU A 218 -15.05 -11.46 10.13
N SER A 219 -15.66 -11.34 8.97
CA SER A 219 -16.89 -10.57 8.77
C SER A 219 -18.06 -11.24 9.49
N LYS A 220 -18.92 -10.44 10.11
CA LYS A 220 -20.18 -10.91 10.68
C LYS A 220 -21.25 -10.94 9.58
N LYS A 221 -22.27 -11.76 9.75
CA LYS A 221 -23.38 -11.88 8.79
C LYS A 221 -24.07 -10.54 8.52
N GLU A 222 -24.14 -9.69 9.55
CA GLU A 222 -24.79 -8.39 9.52
C GLU A 222 -23.88 -7.27 9.01
N ASP A 223 -22.59 -7.57 8.76
CA ASP A 223 -21.65 -6.58 8.24
C ASP A 223 -21.99 -6.24 6.78
N LYS A 224 -21.96 -4.95 6.51
CA LYS A 224 -22.07 -4.39 5.15
C LYS A 224 -20.89 -3.47 4.91
N SER A 225 -20.42 -3.47 3.70
CA SER A 225 -19.31 -2.59 3.32
C SER A 225 -19.42 -2.13 1.87
N ALA A 226 -18.83 -0.98 1.58
CA ALA A 226 -18.73 -0.43 0.25
C ALA A 226 -17.44 0.39 0.10
N TYR A 227 -16.96 0.48 -1.13
CA TYR A 227 -15.87 1.36 -1.50
C TYR A 227 -16.26 2.18 -2.73
N ILE A 228 -16.06 3.49 -2.67
CA ILE A 228 -16.33 4.40 -3.77
C ILE A 228 -15.06 5.21 -4.05
N LYS A 229 -14.72 5.34 -5.33
CA LYS A 229 -13.59 6.12 -5.82
C LYS A 229 -14.06 7.14 -6.86
N LEU A 230 -13.88 8.41 -6.56
CA LEU A 230 -14.02 9.47 -7.54
C LEU A 230 -12.70 9.67 -8.28
N LYS A 231 -12.74 9.71 -9.60
CA LYS A 231 -11.59 9.84 -10.50
C LYS A 231 -11.97 10.60 -11.77
N GLU A 232 -11.01 11.18 -12.48
CA GLU A 232 -11.28 11.95 -13.71
C GLU A 232 -11.48 11.04 -14.92
N ARG A 233 -10.82 9.87 -14.95
CA ARG A 233 -10.87 8.91 -16.07
C ARG A 233 -11.51 7.59 -15.64
N GLY A 234 -12.08 6.87 -16.61
CA GLY A 234 -12.72 5.58 -16.36
C GLY A 234 -11.79 4.48 -15.87
N ALA A 235 -10.52 4.51 -16.30
CA ALA A 235 -9.49 3.54 -15.91
C ALA A 235 -8.13 4.21 -15.79
N TRP A 236 -7.18 3.51 -15.15
CA TRP A 236 -5.81 3.96 -14.96
C TRP A 236 -5.71 5.35 -14.36
N ASP A 237 -6.42 5.53 -13.26
CA ASP A 237 -6.42 6.80 -12.56
C ASP A 237 -6.34 6.60 -11.03
N PHE A 238 -5.75 7.56 -10.34
CA PHE A 238 -5.74 7.60 -8.89
C PHE A 238 -7.02 8.30 -8.40
N ALA A 239 -7.34 8.09 -7.13
CA ALA A 239 -8.49 8.77 -6.55
C ALA A 239 -8.24 10.28 -6.47
N LEU A 240 -9.24 11.10 -6.85
CA LEU A 240 -9.35 12.47 -6.37
C LEU A 240 -9.78 12.45 -4.91
N VAL A 241 -10.70 11.54 -4.60
CA VAL A 241 -11.14 11.18 -3.25
C VAL A 241 -11.72 9.78 -3.31
N SER A 242 -11.56 9.02 -2.25
CA SER A 242 -12.23 7.74 -2.06
C SER A 242 -12.80 7.63 -0.65
N ALA A 243 -13.80 6.77 -0.50
CA ALA A 243 -14.39 6.44 0.78
C ALA A 243 -14.61 4.94 0.88
N ALA A 244 -14.10 4.34 1.94
CA ALA A 244 -14.42 2.99 2.37
C ALA A 244 -15.35 3.06 3.58
N VAL A 245 -16.45 2.31 3.53
CA VAL A 245 -17.43 2.27 4.62
C VAL A 245 -17.66 0.83 5.03
N LYS A 246 -17.66 0.58 6.34
CA LYS A 246 -18.08 -0.69 6.94
C LYS A 246 -19.01 -0.38 8.10
N GLY A 247 -20.09 -1.13 8.22
CA GLY A 247 -21.01 -1.05 9.35
C GLY A 247 -21.68 -2.39 9.62
N THR A 248 -22.11 -2.58 10.87
CA THR A 248 -22.87 -3.76 11.30
C THR A 248 -24.31 -3.34 11.52
N GLY A 249 -25.27 -4.05 10.90
CA GLY A 249 -26.69 -3.76 11.08
C GLY A 249 -27.50 -3.65 9.79
N SER A 250 -28.73 -3.14 9.91
CA SER A 250 -29.64 -2.95 8.77
C SER A 250 -30.65 -1.83 9.05
N GLY A 251 -31.22 -1.24 8.00
CA GLY A 251 -32.20 -0.16 8.10
C GLY A 251 -31.68 1.05 8.88
N ALA A 252 -32.40 1.48 9.92
CA ALA A 252 -32.00 2.60 10.79
C ALA A 252 -31.08 2.18 11.96
N GLY A 253 -30.85 0.88 12.15
CA GLY A 253 -30.09 0.33 13.28
C GLY A 253 -28.66 -0.05 12.91
N TRP A 254 -27.82 0.92 12.57
CA TRP A 254 -26.39 0.70 12.31
C TRP A 254 -25.56 0.88 13.55
N THR A 255 -24.64 -0.08 13.78
CA THR A 255 -23.63 -0.05 14.84
C THR A 255 -22.25 -0.27 14.21
N ASP A 256 -21.18 0.04 14.95
CA ASP A 256 -19.80 -0.12 14.48
C ASP A 256 -19.57 0.48 13.08
N LEU A 257 -20.12 1.67 12.84
CA LEU A 257 -19.99 2.37 11.57
C LEU A 257 -18.61 3.01 11.46
N ARG A 258 -17.90 2.69 10.38
CA ARG A 258 -16.58 3.24 10.06
C ARG A 258 -16.58 3.83 8.67
N ILE A 259 -16.02 5.01 8.56
CA ILE A 259 -15.85 5.73 7.29
C ILE A 259 -14.38 6.13 7.20
N ILE A 260 -13.66 5.58 6.25
CA ILE A 260 -12.24 5.87 6.01
C ILE A 260 -12.13 6.59 4.67
N LEU A 261 -11.57 7.78 4.70
CA LEU A 261 -11.32 8.58 3.51
C LEU A 261 -9.92 8.33 2.97
N GLY A 262 -9.79 8.36 1.64
CA GLY A 262 -8.53 8.23 0.91
C GLY A 262 -8.51 9.12 -0.33
N GLY A 263 -7.39 9.16 -1.04
CA GLY A 263 -7.19 9.92 -2.28
C GLY A 263 -6.06 10.89 -2.23
#